data_a8a92b90b5a89795ded74235add6daec
#
_entry.id   a8a92b90b5a89795ded74235add6daec
#
_cell.length_a   1.000
_cell.length_b   1.000
_cell.length_c   1.000
_cell.angle_alpha   90.00
_cell.angle_beta   90.00
_cell.angle_gamma   90.00
#
_symmetry.space_group_name_H-M   'P 1'
#
loop_
_entity.id
_entity.type
_entity.pdbx_description
1 polymer ?
#
loop_
_entity_poly.entity_id
_entity_poly.type
_entity_poly.pdbx_seq_one_letter_code
_entity_poly.pdbx_strand_id
1 'polypeptide(L)'
;MGSAEHDGLLGEKRVASDGNNSMVGILLLTHAPLGQAFLAAATHVFRGRPERMEAIDVIADQNPAEVQKLAIEAVGRLDDGSGVLVITDVMGGTPSNCTGFLCGLGNVQVIAGISLPMLLRALTYRNDTLDVVVEMALAGGQNGAVRIDNRIRVAASA
;
A
#
# COMPACT_ATOMS: atom_id res chain seq x y z
N MET A 1 52.37 18.55 2.00
CA MET A 1 51.67 19.52 1.14
C MET A 1 50.80 18.77 0.18
N GLY A 2 49.54 19.04 0.16
CA GLY A 2 48.59 18.43 -0.76
C GLY A 2 47.29 18.14 -0.06
N SER A 3 46.41 19.10 -0.13
CA SER A 3 45.06 19.18 0.31
C SER A 3 44.20 18.06 -0.28
N ALA A 4 43.53 17.32 0.59
CA ALA A 4 42.43 16.44 0.23
C ALA A 4 41.16 17.29 0.13
N GLU A 5 40.68 17.49 -1.07
CA GLU A 5 39.34 18.03 -1.30
C GLU A 5 38.32 16.94 -1.12
N HIS A 6 37.46 17.15 -0.12
CA HIS A 6 36.22 16.42 0.04
C HIS A 6 35.25 16.99 -0.99
N ASP A 7 35.02 16.22 -2.04
CA ASP A 7 33.93 16.55 -2.96
C ASP A 7 32.65 15.92 -2.45
N GLY A 8 31.68 16.82 -2.34
CA GLY A 8 30.44 16.59 -1.66
C GLY A 8 29.49 15.64 -2.39
N LEU A 9 28.78 14.90 -1.58
CA LEU A 9 27.52 14.25 -1.94
C LEU A 9 26.53 15.26 -2.48
N LEU A 10 26.49 15.38 -3.78
CA LEU A 10 25.37 16.00 -4.45
C LEU A 10 24.22 15.01 -4.42
N GLY A 11 23.30 15.26 -3.52
CA GLY A 11 21.98 14.64 -3.59
C GLY A 11 21.39 14.88 -4.98
N GLU A 12 21.22 13.83 -5.73
CA GLU A 12 20.50 13.89 -7.00
C GLU A 12 19.10 14.43 -6.72
N LYS A 13 18.89 15.69 -7.05
CA LYS A 13 17.55 16.25 -7.18
C LYS A 13 16.85 15.45 -8.25
N ARG A 14 15.86 14.64 -7.84
CA ARG A 14 14.91 14.06 -8.79
C ARG A 14 14.37 15.20 -9.64
N VAL A 15 14.69 15.14 -10.91
CA VAL A 15 14.06 15.97 -11.92
C VAL A 15 12.58 15.57 -11.90
N ALA A 16 11.72 16.52 -11.57
CA ALA A 16 10.29 16.37 -11.75
C ALA A 16 10.05 16.11 -13.23
N SER A 17 9.76 14.87 -13.57
CA SER A 17 9.34 14.50 -14.92
C SER A 17 7.92 15.00 -15.13
N ASP A 18 7.77 15.68 -16.22
CA ASP A 18 6.57 16.26 -16.78
C ASP A 18 5.28 15.49 -16.49
N GLY A 19 4.32 16.17 -15.82
CA GLY A 19 2.88 16.05 -16.06
C GLY A 19 2.18 14.70 -15.94
N ASN A 20 2.89 13.60 -15.68
CA ASN A 20 2.30 12.30 -15.48
C ASN A 20 2.24 12.04 -13.97
N ASN A 21 1.03 12.08 -13.42
CA ASN A 21 0.76 11.85 -12.01
C ASN A 21 0.97 10.35 -11.71
N SER A 22 2.24 9.89 -11.72
CA SER A 22 2.62 8.52 -11.42
C SER A 22 2.27 8.18 -9.97
N MET A 23 1.59 7.06 -9.79
CA MET A 23 0.99 6.72 -8.51
C MET A 23 1.01 5.21 -8.33
N VAL A 24 1.54 4.74 -7.21
CA VAL A 24 1.49 3.32 -6.84
C VAL A 24 0.04 2.87 -6.73
N GLY A 25 -0.30 1.79 -7.44
CA GLY A 25 -1.60 1.14 -7.32
C GLY A 25 -1.72 0.40 -5.99
N ILE A 26 -2.92 0.32 -5.43
CA ILE A 26 -3.18 -0.41 -4.20
C ILE A 26 -4.26 -1.46 -4.44
N LEU A 27 -3.92 -2.71 -4.20
CA LEU A 27 -4.85 -3.84 -4.25
C LEU A 27 -5.04 -4.41 -2.85
N LEU A 28 -6.28 -4.43 -2.38
CA LEU A 28 -6.66 -5.17 -1.18
C LEU A 28 -7.11 -6.58 -1.59
N LEU A 29 -6.46 -7.60 -1.06
CA LEU A 29 -6.81 -9.00 -1.29
C LEU A 29 -7.01 -9.65 0.08
N THR A 30 -8.26 -9.73 0.51
CA THR A 30 -8.62 -10.02 1.90
C THR A 30 -9.79 -11.00 2.00
N HIS A 31 -10.05 -11.52 3.19
CA HIS A 31 -11.29 -12.24 3.44
C HIS A 31 -12.50 -11.32 3.31
N ALA A 32 -13.56 -11.81 2.69
CA ALA A 32 -14.81 -11.05 2.57
C ALA A 32 -15.43 -10.78 3.96
N PRO A 33 -15.96 -9.58 4.23
CA PRO A 33 -16.10 -8.41 3.35
C PRO A 33 -15.05 -7.31 3.62
N LEU A 34 -13.88 -7.65 4.13
CA LEU A 34 -12.92 -6.69 4.68
C LEU A 34 -12.40 -5.69 3.62
N GLY A 35 -12.05 -6.17 2.44
CA GLY A 35 -11.48 -5.32 1.40
C GLY A 35 -12.43 -4.19 0.98
N GLN A 36 -13.69 -4.52 0.74
CA GLN A 36 -14.70 -3.52 0.41
C GLN A 36 -14.99 -2.59 1.57
N ALA A 37 -14.96 -3.09 2.81
CA ALA A 37 -15.14 -2.25 4.00
C ALA A 37 -13.97 -1.25 4.16
N PHE A 38 -12.74 -1.67 3.95
CA PHE A 38 -11.58 -0.77 3.96
C PHE A 38 -11.64 0.27 2.83
N LEU A 39 -12.05 -0.15 1.63
CA LEU A 39 -12.24 0.78 0.51
C LEU A 39 -13.30 1.83 0.84
N ALA A 40 -14.42 1.42 1.44
CA ALA A 40 -15.45 2.34 1.89
C ALA A 40 -14.95 3.31 2.98
N ALA A 41 -14.19 2.82 3.95
CA ALA A 41 -13.58 3.64 4.99
C ALA A 41 -12.59 4.66 4.40
N ALA A 42 -11.74 4.24 3.49
CA ALA A 42 -10.81 5.14 2.79
C ALA A 42 -11.56 6.20 1.98
N THR A 43 -12.62 5.81 1.28
CA THR A 43 -13.47 6.73 0.53
C THR A 43 -14.08 7.81 1.43
N HIS A 44 -14.49 7.42 2.64
CA HIS A 44 -15.01 8.37 3.63
C HIS A 44 -13.92 9.34 4.10
N VAL A 45 -12.75 8.83 4.47
CA VAL A 45 -11.63 9.65 5.00
C VAL A 45 -11.11 10.65 3.96
N PHE A 46 -10.93 10.21 2.73
CA PHE A 46 -10.42 11.06 1.63
C PHE A 46 -11.50 11.85 0.91
N ARG A 47 -12.77 11.75 1.35
CA ARG A 47 -13.93 12.43 0.75
C ARG A 47 -14.13 12.13 -0.74
N GLY A 48 -13.76 10.93 -1.15
CA GLY A 48 -13.89 10.44 -2.52
C GLY A 48 -13.17 9.11 -2.68
N ARG A 49 -13.62 8.30 -3.63
CA ARG A 49 -12.97 7.02 -3.91
C ARG A 49 -11.51 7.24 -4.34
N PRO A 50 -10.54 6.66 -3.64
CA PRO A 50 -9.15 6.74 -4.07
C PRO A 50 -8.98 6.15 -5.47
N GLU A 51 -8.33 6.90 -6.35
CA GLU A 51 -7.97 6.40 -7.67
C GLU A 51 -7.00 5.23 -7.56
N ARG A 52 -6.97 4.35 -8.55
CA ARG A 52 -6.02 3.23 -8.64
C ARG A 52 -5.99 2.38 -7.35
N MET A 53 -7.15 2.16 -6.78
CA MET A 53 -7.36 1.28 -5.64
C MET A 53 -8.52 0.34 -5.93
N GLU A 54 -8.26 -0.96 -5.77
CA GLU A 54 -9.26 -2.02 -5.92
C GLU A 54 -9.25 -2.93 -4.68
N ALA A 55 -10.34 -3.63 -4.47
CA ALA A 55 -10.47 -4.63 -3.42
C ALA A 55 -11.08 -5.91 -4.00
N ILE A 56 -10.45 -7.02 -3.69
CA ILE A 56 -10.93 -8.38 -3.98
C ILE A 56 -11.22 -9.05 -2.64
N ASP A 57 -12.49 -9.34 -2.42
CA ASP A 57 -12.95 -10.08 -1.25
C ASP A 57 -13.02 -11.57 -1.58
N VAL A 58 -12.21 -12.36 -0.88
CA VAL A 58 -12.17 -13.82 -1.04
C VAL A 58 -13.23 -14.43 -0.14
N ILE A 59 -14.16 -15.15 -0.75
CA ILE A 59 -15.21 -15.88 -0.02
C ILE A 59 -14.75 -17.30 0.32
N ALA A 60 -15.43 -17.91 1.30
CA ALA A 60 -15.19 -19.31 1.65
C ALA A 60 -15.37 -20.22 0.42
N ASP A 61 -14.51 -21.22 0.30
CA ASP A 61 -14.54 -22.23 -0.77
C ASP A 61 -14.33 -21.70 -2.21
N GLN A 62 -13.90 -20.44 -2.35
CA GLN A 62 -13.55 -19.88 -3.65
C GLN A 62 -12.31 -20.58 -4.21
N ASN A 63 -12.35 -20.91 -5.50
CA ASN A 63 -11.23 -21.56 -6.18
C ASN A 63 -9.98 -20.65 -6.17
N PRO A 64 -8.86 -21.10 -5.59
CA PRO A 64 -7.63 -20.32 -5.55
C PRO A 64 -7.13 -19.84 -6.93
N ALA A 65 -7.32 -20.65 -7.98
CA ALA A 65 -6.93 -20.28 -9.33
C ALA A 65 -7.74 -19.10 -9.88
N GLU A 66 -9.02 -18.99 -9.53
CA GLU A 66 -9.86 -17.85 -9.88
C GLU A 66 -9.42 -16.59 -9.15
N VAL A 67 -9.10 -16.70 -7.86
CA VAL A 67 -8.57 -15.58 -7.06
C VAL A 67 -7.26 -15.08 -7.65
N GLN A 68 -6.35 -15.98 -8.01
CA GLN A 68 -5.08 -15.63 -8.66
C GLN A 68 -5.30 -14.89 -9.97
N LYS A 69 -6.20 -15.38 -10.83
CA LYS A 69 -6.53 -14.74 -12.09
C LYS A 69 -7.06 -13.32 -11.88
N LEU A 70 -8.00 -13.14 -10.97
CA LEU A 70 -8.57 -11.82 -10.63
C LEU A 70 -7.50 -10.87 -10.11
N ALA A 71 -6.59 -11.36 -9.27
CA ALA A 71 -5.51 -10.56 -8.70
C ALA A 71 -4.50 -10.12 -9.78
N ILE A 72 -4.12 -11.00 -10.71
CA ILE A 72 -3.23 -10.66 -11.83
C ILE A 72 -3.87 -9.58 -12.71
N GLU A 73 -5.15 -9.75 -13.04
CA GLU A 73 -5.89 -8.79 -13.86
C GLU A 73 -5.99 -7.42 -13.16
N ALA A 74 -6.25 -7.42 -11.84
CA ALA A 74 -6.31 -6.19 -11.05
C ALA A 74 -4.95 -5.48 -10.99
N VAL A 75 -3.87 -6.22 -10.77
CA VAL A 75 -2.50 -5.67 -10.82
C VAL A 75 -2.23 -5.02 -12.18
N GLY A 76 -2.59 -5.69 -13.28
CA GLY A 76 -2.43 -5.13 -14.62
C GLY A 76 -3.18 -3.82 -14.85
N ARG A 77 -4.37 -3.68 -14.26
CA ARG A 77 -5.14 -2.42 -14.32
C ARG A 77 -4.57 -1.32 -13.44
N LEU A 78 -3.99 -1.70 -12.30
CA LEU A 78 -3.51 -0.77 -11.29
C LEU A 78 -2.09 -0.27 -11.55
N ASP A 79 -1.28 -1.01 -12.29
CA ASP A 79 0.11 -0.64 -12.56
C ASP A 79 0.19 0.36 -13.75
N ASP A 80 0.69 1.57 -13.46
CA ASP A 80 1.00 2.58 -14.48
C ASP A 80 2.50 2.67 -14.79
N GLY A 81 3.28 1.72 -14.29
CA GLY A 81 4.73 1.75 -14.26
C GLY A 81 5.31 2.11 -12.89
N SER A 82 4.49 2.59 -11.96
CA SER A 82 4.92 2.92 -10.58
C SER A 82 4.89 1.73 -9.63
N GLY A 83 4.30 0.63 -10.07
CA GLY A 83 4.13 -0.59 -9.29
C GLY A 83 2.82 -0.67 -8.52
N VAL A 84 2.61 -1.81 -7.88
CA VAL A 84 1.41 -2.11 -7.10
C VAL A 84 1.79 -2.64 -5.72
N LEU A 85 1.21 -2.06 -4.69
CA LEU A 85 1.21 -2.59 -3.34
C LEU A 85 -0.04 -3.44 -3.13
N VAL A 86 0.14 -4.72 -2.86
CA VAL A 86 -0.92 -5.64 -2.45
C VAL A 86 -0.93 -5.76 -0.94
N ILE A 87 -2.09 -5.54 -0.33
CA ILE A 87 -2.27 -5.64 1.12
C ILE A 87 -3.28 -6.74 1.41
N THR A 88 -2.86 -7.73 2.20
CA THR A 88 -3.75 -8.79 2.70
C THR A 88 -4.01 -8.61 4.20
N ASP A 89 -5.03 -9.25 4.72
CA ASP A 89 -5.42 -9.13 6.13
C ASP A 89 -4.54 -9.97 7.06
N VAL A 90 -4.34 -11.23 6.74
CA VAL A 90 -3.64 -12.20 7.59
C VAL A 90 -2.61 -12.99 6.80
N MET A 91 -1.38 -13.07 7.30
CA MET A 91 -0.37 -13.96 6.73
C MET A 91 -0.77 -15.42 6.99
N GLY A 92 -0.67 -16.28 5.96
CA GLY A 92 -1.02 -17.71 6.05
C GLY A 92 -2.49 -18.04 5.81
N GLY A 93 -3.36 -17.04 5.64
CA GLY A 93 -4.74 -17.25 5.20
C GLY A 93 -4.86 -17.51 3.70
N THR A 94 -6.05 -17.93 3.24
CA THR A 94 -6.28 -18.19 1.80
C THR A 94 -5.94 -17.00 0.90
N PRO A 95 -6.35 -15.75 1.21
CA PRO A 95 -5.95 -14.59 0.42
C PRO A 95 -4.43 -14.43 0.33
N SER A 96 -3.73 -14.56 1.46
CA SER A 96 -2.27 -14.46 1.52
C SER A 96 -1.58 -15.57 0.73
N ASN A 97 -2.07 -16.80 0.79
CA ASN A 97 -1.51 -17.91 0.04
C ASN A 97 -1.67 -17.74 -1.48
N CYS A 98 -2.71 -17.02 -1.90
CA CYS A 98 -2.92 -16.66 -3.30
C CYS A 98 -2.01 -15.50 -3.78
N THR A 99 -1.25 -14.86 -2.90
CA THR A 99 -0.38 -13.72 -3.26
C THR A 99 1.07 -14.10 -3.55
N GLY A 100 1.49 -15.32 -3.17
CA GLY A 100 2.88 -15.74 -3.34
C GLY A 100 3.42 -15.61 -4.76
N PHE A 101 2.59 -15.86 -5.76
CA PHE A 101 2.94 -15.70 -7.17
C PHE A 101 3.04 -14.22 -7.58
N LEU A 102 2.32 -13.31 -6.92
CA LEU A 102 2.36 -11.87 -7.20
C LEU A 102 3.74 -11.26 -6.88
N CYS A 103 4.42 -11.78 -5.86
CA CYS A 103 5.78 -11.34 -5.52
C CYS A 103 6.79 -11.57 -6.67
N GLY A 104 6.50 -12.47 -7.58
CA GLY A 104 7.31 -12.73 -8.78
C GLY A 104 6.99 -11.83 -9.97
N LEU A 105 5.96 -10.98 -9.87
CA LEU A 105 5.55 -10.07 -10.93
C LEU A 105 6.30 -8.73 -10.84
N GLY A 106 7.61 -8.74 -11.02
CA GLY A 106 8.41 -7.53 -11.20
C GLY A 106 8.14 -6.40 -10.19
N ASN A 107 7.23 -5.50 -10.51
CA ASN A 107 6.96 -4.28 -9.74
C ASN A 107 5.77 -4.41 -8.78
N VAL A 108 5.69 -5.53 -8.07
CA VAL A 108 4.64 -5.81 -7.08
C VAL A 108 5.29 -6.15 -5.74
N GLN A 109 4.80 -5.53 -4.67
CA GLN A 109 5.14 -5.91 -3.30
C GLN A 109 3.87 -6.27 -2.53
N VAL A 110 3.98 -7.23 -1.63
CA VAL A 110 2.87 -7.76 -0.85
C VAL A 110 3.17 -7.61 0.64
N ILE A 111 2.23 -7.05 1.38
CA ILE A 111 2.29 -6.96 2.85
C ILE A 111 1.01 -7.54 3.46
N ALA A 112 1.10 -7.98 4.70
CA ALA A 112 -0.02 -8.54 5.45
C ALA A 112 -0.29 -7.74 6.73
N GLY A 113 -1.47 -7.93 7.30
CA GLY A 113 -1.85 -7.29 8.55
C GLY A 113 -2.55 -5.94 8.36
N ILE A 114 -3.42 -5.84 7.35
CA ILE A 114 -4.13 -4.59 7.06
C ILE A 114 -4.79 -4.00 8.30
N SER A 115 -4.61 -2.71 8.45
CA SER A 115 -5.33 -1.87 9.39
C SER A 115 -5.65 -0.54 8.72
N LEU A 116 -6.58 0.23 9.28
CA LEU A 116 -6.88 1.54 8.71
C LEU A 116 -5.67 2.49 8.75
N PRO A 117 -4.88 2.58 9.85
CA PRO A 117 -3.64 3.36 9.83
C PRO A 117 -2.65 2.94 8.74
N MET A 118 -2.48 1.64 8.51
CA MET A 118 -1.63 1.13 7.41
C MET A 118 -2.13 1.64 6.05
N LEU A 119 -3.41 1.47 5.77
CA LEU A 119 -4.01 1.85 4.49
C LEU A 119 -3.95 3.37 4.26
N LEU A 120 -4.26 4.17 5.28
CA LEU A 120 -4.20 5.63 5.17
C LEU A 120 -2.78 6.13 4.89
N ARG A 121 -1.77 5.50 5.49
CA ARG A 121 -0.36 5.83 5.21
C ARG A 121 0.02 5.44 3.78
N ALA A 122 -0.34 4.25 3.32
CA ALA A 122 -0.10 3.83 1.94
C ALA A 122 -0.70 4.85 0.95
N LEU A 123 -1.96 5.22 1.13
CA LEU A 123 -2.65 6.17 0.27
C LEU A 123 -2.04 7.58 0.30
N THR A 124 -1.56 8.02 1.46
CA THR A 124 -0.93 9.33 1.62
C THR A 124 0.39 9.43 0.87
N TYR A 125 1.18 8.37 0.85
CA TYR A 125 2.52 8.35 0.26
C TYR A 125 2.60 7.72 -1.13
N ARG A 126 1.48 7.35 -1.75
CA ARG A 126 1.45 6.58 -3.00
C ARG A 126 2.03 7.27 -4.23
N ASN A 127 2.34 8.57 -4.15
CA ASN A 127 3.06 9.29 -5.20
C ASN A 127 4.58 9.15 -5.08
N ASP A 128 5.06 8.50 -4.04
CA ASP A 128 6.46 8.11 -3.86
C ASP A 128 6.77 6.78 -4.57
N THR A 129 7.99 6.28 -4.39
CA THR A 129 8.36 4.96 -4.92
C THR A 129 7.64 3.84 -4.18
N LEU A 130 7.47 2.69 -4.82
CA LEU A 130 6.84 1.53 -4.21
C LEU A 130 7.49 1.14 -2.87
N ASP A 131 8.83 1.17 -2.79
CA ASP A 131 9.55 0.86 -1.55
C ASP A 131 9.17 1.83 -0.41
N VAL A 132 9.09 3.12 -0.70
CA VAL A 132 8.67 4.13 0.30
C VAL A 132 7.23 3.88 0.74
N VAL A 133 6.32 3.60 -0.20
CA VAL A 133 4.91 3.30 0.12
C VAL A 133 4.80 2.10 1.05
N VAL A 134 5.56 1.04 0.77
CA VAL A 134 5.60 -0.17 1.60
C VAL A 134 6.10 0.16 3.02
N GLU A 135 7.21 0.88 3.14
CA GLU A 135 7.76 1.27 4.45
C GLU A 135 6.77 2.12 5.24
N MET A 136 6.13 3.10 4.60
CA MET A 136 5.14 3.95 5.24
C MET A 136 3.89 3.17 5.67
N ALA A 137 3.42 2.25 4.84
CA ALA A 137 2.31 1.38 5.17
C ALA A 137 2.62 0.50 6.39
N LEU A 138 3.76 -0.17 6.39
CA LEU A 138 4.20 -1.01 7.51
C LEU A 138 4.35 -0.20 8.80
N ALA A 139 4.97 0.97 8.74
CA ALA A 139 5.10 1.87 9.89
C ALA A 139 3.71 2.30 10.42
N GLY A 140 2.77 2.61 9.51
CA GLY A 140 1.38 2.93 9.88
C GLY A 140 0.69 1.80 10.63
N GLY A 141 0.86 0.57 10.15
CA GLY A 141 0.33 -0.62 10.81
C GLY A 141 0.97 -0.88 12.18
N GLN A 142 2.28 -0.82 12.26
CA GLN A 142 3.03 -1.07 13.50
C GLN A 142 2.74 -0.03 14.58
N ASN A 143 2.66 1.24 14.22
CA ASN A 143 2.47 2.36 15.15
C ASN A 143 0.99 2.72 15.36
N GLY A 144 0.09 2.13 14.60
CA GLY A 144 -1.34 2.42 14.67
C GLY A 144 -2.08 1.73 15.83
N ALA A 145 -1.50 0.69 16.42
CA ALA A 145 -2.06 0.01 17.57
C ALA A 145 -1.56 0.67 18.85
N VAL A 146 -2.41 1.47 19.48
CA VAL A 146 -2.05 2.26 20.66
C VAL A 146 -3.08 2.07 21.78
N ARG A 147 -2.60 2.10 23.04
CA ARG A 147 -3.50 2.19 24.20
C ARG A 147 -3.99 3.63 24.31
N ILE A 148 -5.29 3.81 24.32
CA ILE A 148 -5.91 5.11 24.61
C ILE A 148 -6.11 5.22 26.12
N ASP A 149 -5.51 6.21 26.74
CA ASP A 149 -5.71 6.56 28.14
C ASP A 149 -5.90 8.07 28.30
N ASN A 150 -6.20 8.50 29.52
CA ASN A 150 -6.46 9.91 29.85
C ASN A 150 -5.23 10.83 29.62
N ARG A 151 -4.06 10.29 29.30
CA ARG A 151 -2.84 11.04 29.06
C ARG A 151 -2.66 11.39 27.58
N ILE A 152 -3.36 10.65 26.71
CA ILE A 152 -3.37 10.97 25.28
C ILE A 152 -4.38 12.09 25.07
N ARG A 153 -3.95 13.33 25.28
CA ARG A 153 -4.66 14.47 24.72
C ARG A 153 -4.42 14.41 23.21
N VAL A 154 -5.45 14.04 22.48
CA VAL A 154 -5.48 14.30 21.05
C VAL A 154 -5.33 15.80 20.92
N ALA A 155 -4.17 16.26 20.47
CA ALA A 155 -4.01 17.65 20.10
C ALA A 155 -5.06 17.92 19.05
N ALA A 156 -6.09 18.69 19.40
CA ALA A 156 -7.03 19.19 18.43
C ALA A 156 -6.19 20.02 17.46
N SER A 157 -6.01 19.52 16.25
CA SER A 157 -5.48 20.31 15.15
C SER A 157 -6.46 21.43 14.93
N ALA A 158 -5.99 22.62 15.28
CA ALA A 158 -6.69 23.86 14.99
C ALA A 158 -6.85 24.05 13.47
#